data_3b2e1e6a84e25a2c32a88e3c9ea86d5b
#
_entry.id   3b2e1e6a84e25a2c32a88e3c9ea86d5b
#
_cell.length_a   1.000
_cell.length_b   1.000
_cell.length_c   1.000
_cell.angle_alpha   90.00
_cell.angle_beta   90.00
_cell.angle_gamma   90.00
#
_symmetry.space_group_name_H-M   'P 1'
#
loop_
_entity.id
_entity.type
_entity.pdbx_description
1 polymer ?
#
loop_
_entity_poly.entity_id
_entity_poly.type
_entity_poly.pdbx_seq_one_letter_code
_entity_poly.pdbx_strand_id
1 'polypeptide(L)'
;MSHNSFGHLFRVTTFGESHGPALGCVVDGCPPGLILSEADIQGFLDQRKPGQNRFTTQRREPDLVKILSGTFADGPDRPAVTTGTPIALMIENVDQRSKDYSDIAAKYRPGHADYTYDAKYGIRDYRGGGRSSARETAARVAAGAIARKVVSSVTIRGALVQMGPHRIDRALWDWNEVGNNPFFCPDPKAASFFETYLDEVRRDGSSVGAVIEIVAEGVPAGWGAPIYGKLDSDLAAALMSINAVKGVEIGDGFAAAALRGQENADEIRRGADGRPQFLANHAGGVLGGISTGQPLVARFAVKPTSSILAPRQTVDRDMAETEIITKGRHDPCVGIRAVPVGEAMMACVLADHFLRHRGQTGT
;
A
#
# COMPACT_ATOMS: atom_id res chain seq x y z
N MET A 1 -7.67 19.19 12.87
CA MET A 1 -7.45 19.18 11.41
C MET A 1 -7.43 17.74 10.93
N SER A 2 -7.96 17.43 9.77
CA SER A 2 -7.88 16.09 9.22
C SER A 2 -6.62 15.96 8.34
N HIS A 3 -5.97 14.78 8.37
CA HIS A 3 -4.75 14.51 7.63
C HIS A 3 -5.08 13.61 6.43
N ASN A 4 -5.50 14.21 5.31
CA ASN A 4 -5.77 13.50 4.05
C ASN A 4 -4.70 13.79 3.00
N SER A 5 -3.64 14.52 3.37
CA SER A 5 -2.48 14.82 2.52
C SER A 5 -1.25 14.13 3.06
N PHE A 6 -0.43 13.60 2.15
CA PHE A 6 0.82 12.90 2.39
C PHE A 6 1.93 13.56 1.55
N GLY A 7 3.20 13.49 2.03
CA GLY A 7 4.38 14.03 1.35
C GLY A 7 4.62 15.53 1.60
N HIS A 8 5.80 16.00 1.25
CA HIS A 8 6.24 17.39 1.41
C HIS A 8 6.31 18.12 0.07
N LEU A 9 7.10 17.64 -0.88
CA LEU A 9 7.23 18.19 -2.24
C LEU A 9 6.41 17.39 -3.24
N PHE A 10 6.46 16.05 -3.20
CA PHE A 10 5.52 15.20 -3.91
C PHE A 10 4.33 14.94 -2.98
N ARG A 11 3.30 15.75 -3.12
CA ARG A 11 2.15 15.76 -2.22
C ARG A 11 0.96 15.05 -2.82
N VAL A 12 0.34 14.19 -2.04
CA VAL A 12 -0.87 13.46 -2.44
C VAL A 12 -1.99 13.75 -1.46
N THR A 13 -3.08 14.30 -1.94
CA THR A 13 -4.31 14.48 -1.15
C THR A 13 -5.37 13.54 -1.69
N THR A 14 -5.86 12.59 -0.88
CA THR A 14 -6.90 11.65 -1.26
C THR A 14 -8.28 12.06 -0.74
N PHE A 15 -9.34 11.79 -1.52
CA PHE A 15 -10.73 12.10 -1.19
C PHE A 15 -11.69 10.99 -1.64
N GLY A 16 -12.94 11.07 -1.19
CA GLY A 16 -14.02 10.15 -1.55
C GLY A 16 -14.17 8.97 -0.59
N GLU A 17 -15.36 8.41 -0.53
CA GLU A 17 -15.78 7.31 0.33
C GLU A 17 -16.11 6.07 -0.49
N SER A 18 -16.08 4.91 0.18
CA SER A 18 -16.31 3.58 -0.44
C SER A 18 -17.65 3.48 -1.19
N HIS A 19 -18.69 4.17 -0.70
CA HIS A 19 -20.05 4.18 -1.26
C HIS A 19 -20.50 5.59 -1.66
N GLY A 20 -19.56 6.53 -1.76
CA GLY A 20 -19.78 7.82 -2.41
C GLY A 20 -19.78 7.68 -3.95
N PRO A 21 -20.04 8.77 -4.69
CA PRO A 21 -20.12 8.73 -6.16
C PRO A 21 -18.77 8.39 -6.80
N ALA A 22 -17.67 8.85 -6.21
CA ALA A 22 -16.32 8.62 -6.69
C ALA A 22 -15.31 8.72 -5.55
N LEU A 23 -14.10 8.31 -5.83
CA LEU A 23 -12.91 8.59 -5.05
C LEU A 23 -11.80 9.09 -5.99
N GLY A 24 -10.78 9.70 -5.41
CA GLY A 24 -9.66 10.19 -6.22
C GLY A 24 -8.54 10.77 -5.38
N CYS A 25 -7.61 11.38 -6.06
CA CYS A 25 -6.54 12.14 -5.44
C CYS A 25 -6.14 13.36 -6.28
N VAL A 26 -5.48 14.29 -5.60
CA VAL A 26 -4.72 15.37 -6.23
C VAL A 26 -3.26 15.12 -5.91
N VAL A 27 -2.44 15.03 -6.96
CA VAL A 27 -0.98 14.95 -6.88
C VAL A 27 -0.41 16.31 -7.22
N ASP A 28 0.33 16.90 -6.28
CA ASP A 28 1.00 18.19 -6.44
C ASP A 28 2.51 18.00 -6.33
N GLY A 29 3.30 18.83 -7.04
CA GLY A 29 4.75 18.75 -7.07
C GLY A 29 5.33 17.73 -8.06
N CYS A 30 4.50 17.16 -8.94
CA CYS A 30 5.01 16.36 -10.05
C CYS A 30 5.78 17.26 -11.04
N PRO A 31 7.04 16.95 -11.40
CA PRO A 31 7.80 17.73 -12.37
C PRO A 31 7.09 17.82 -13.74
N PRO A 32 7.25 18.93 -14.49
CA PRO A 32 6.69 19.05 -15.83
C PRO A 32 7.47 18.17 -16.84
N GLY A 33 6.79 17.87 -17.97
CA GLY A 33 7.43 17.20 -19.13
C GLY A 33 7.45 15.68 -19.08
N LEU A 34 6.86 15.04 -18.05
CA LEU A 34 6.72 13.59 -17.99
C LEU A 34 5.53 13.15 -18.84
N ILE A 35 5.72 12.19 -19.75
CA ILE A 35 4.61 11.59 -20.50
C ILE A 35 3.70 10.86 -19.52
N LEU A 36 2.40 11.20 -19.54
CA LEU A 36 1.40 10.64 -18.66
C LEU A 36 0.06 10.49 -19.36
N SER A 37 -0.50 9.29 -19.29
CA SER A 37 -1.83 8.93 -19.75
C SER A 37 -2.57 8.10 -18.70
N GLU A 38 -3.88 7.94 -18.85
CA GLU A 38 -4.68 7.04 -18.03
C GLU A 38 -4.16 5.60 -18.10
N ALA A 39 -3.68 5.14 -19.26
CA ALA A 39 -3.14 3.80 -19.46
C ALA A 39 -1.90 3.54 -18.58
N ASP A 40 -1.06 4.54 -18.36
CA ASP A 40 0.11 4.42 -17.49
C ASP A 40 -0.28 4.16 -16.02
N ILE A 41 -1.45 4.63 -15.60
CA ILE A 41 -1.98 4.49 -14.24
C ILE A 41 -2.82 3.22 -14.12
N GLN A 42 -3.61 2.92 -15.17
CA GLN A 42 -4.60 1.84 -15.16
C GLN A 42 -3.95 0.48 -14.92
N GLY A 43 -2.78 0.19 -15.48
CA GLY A 43 -2.08 -1.07 -15.28
C GLY A 43 -1.82 -1.40 -13.80
N PHE A 44 -1.47 -0.39 -12.98
CA PHE A 44 -1.28 -0.55 -11.53
C PHE A 44 -2.61 -0.69 -10.78
N LEU A 45 -3.64 0.04 -11.20
CA LEU A 45 -4.98 -0.09 -10.65
C LEU A 45 -5.57 -1.48 -10.93
N ASP A 46 -5.28 -2.05 -12.11
CA ASP A 46 -5.72 -3.38 -12.49
C ASP A 46 -5.14 -4.46 -11.57
N GLN A 47 -3.91 -4.31 -11.10
CA GLN A 47 -3.32 -5.22 -10.10
C GLN A 47 -3.98 -5.13 -8.72
N ARG A 48 -4.51 -3.95 -8.35
CA ARG A 48 -5.14 -3.71 -7.04
C ARG A 48 -6.65 -3.98 -7.03
N LYS A 49 -7.35 -3.81 -8.15
CA LYS A 49 -8.83 -3.83 -8.20
C LYS A 49 -9.44 -5.09 -7.58
N PRO A 50 -10.67 -5.01 -7.03
CA PRO A 50 -11.37 -6.18 -6.51
C PRO A 50 -11.83 -7.11 -7.63
N GLY A 51 -12.14 -8.38 -7.28
CA GLY A 51 -12.78 -9.32 -8.23
C GLY A 51 -11.85 -9.93 -9.27
N GLN A 52 -10.54 -9.89 -9.08
CA GLN A 52 -9.55 -10.45 -10.02
C GLN A 52 -9.54 -11.98 -10.04
N ASN A 53 -9.80 -12.60 -8.90
CA ASN A 53 -9.79 -14.04 -8.74
C ASN A 53 -10.76 -14.48 -7.64
N ARG A 54 -10.93 -15.80 -7.46
CA ARG A 54 -11.84 -16.37 -6.47
C ARG A 54 -11.46 -16.09 -4.99
N PHE A 55 -10.23 -15.63 -4.74
CA PHE A 55 -9.68 -15.36 -3.41
C PHE A 55 -9.83 -13.91 -2.97
N THR A 56 -10.32 -13.04 -3.85
CA THR A 56 -10.62 -11.64 -3.54
C THR A 56 -12.12 -11.41 -3.44
N THR A 57 -12.52 -10.25 -2.95
CA THR A 57 -13.93 -9.87 -2.84
C THR A 57 -14.67 -9.99 -4.18
N GLN A 58 -15.95 -10.37 -4.12
CA GLN A 58 -16.83 -10.46 -5.30
C GLN A 58 -17.31 -9.09 -5.82
N ARG A 59 -16.94 -7.98 -5.18
CA ARG A 59 -17.19 -6.64 -5.70
C ARG A 59 -16.47 -6.47 -7.04
N ARG A 60 -17.16 -5.89 -8.02
CA ARG A 60 -16.62 -5.66 -9.37
C ARG A 60 -16.51 -4.17 -9.62
N GLU A 61 -15.32 -3.63 -9.47
CA GLU A 61 -15.00 -2.23 -9.78
C GLU A 61 -13.94 -2.23 -10.89
N PRO A 62 -14.19 -1.59 -12.01
CA PRO A 62 -13.19 -1.50 -13.08
C PRO A 62 -12.03 -0.58 -12.70
N ASP A 63 -12.23 0.27 -11.69
CA ASP A 63 -11.27 1.29 -11.23
C ASP A 63 -10.74 2.16 -12.37
N LEU A 64 -11.60 2.49 -13.34
CA LEU A 64 -11.22 3.35 -14.47
C LEU A 64 -10.84 4.73 -13.97
N VAL A 65 -9.58 5.08 -14.18
CA VAL A 65 -9.06 6.39 -13.80
C VAL A 65 -9.32 7.42 -14.91
N LYS A 66 -9.63 8.66 -14.50
CA LYS A 66 -9.69 9.83 -15.36
C LYS A 66 -8.71 10.87 -14.88
N ILE A 67 -7.89 11.41 -15.77
CA ILE A 67 -7.04 12.56 -15.50
C ILE A 67 -7.87 13.82 -15.80
N LEU A 68 -8.06 14.66 -14.78
CA LEU A 68 -8.92 15.86 -14.90
C LEU A 68 -8.11 17.14 -15.07
N SER A 69 -6.82 17.14 -14.73
CA SER A 69 -5.93 18.31 -14.81
C SER A 69 -4.47 17.92 -14.75
N GLY A 70 -3.58 18.88 -14.98
CA GLY A 70 -2.15 18.74 -14.79
C GLY A 70 -1.41 18.08 -15.95
N THR A 71 -2.09 17.83 -17.07
CA THR A 71 -1.49 17.33 -18.31
C THR A 71 -1.90 18.21 -19.51
N PHE A 72 -1.04 18.24 -20.54
CA PHE A 72 -1.26 18.97 -21.77
C PHE A 72 -0.69 18.20 -22.96
N ALA A 73 -1.42 18.13 -24.05
CA ALA A 73 -0.98 17.60 -25.33
C ALA A 73 -0.97 18.72 -26.38
N ASP A 74 0.16 18.96 -27.00
CA ASP A 74 0.30 19.94 -28.09
C ASP A 74 -0.07 19.29 -29.44
N GLY A 75 -1.37 19.06 -29.63
CA GLY A 75 -1.96 18.44 -30.82
C GLY A 75 -2.43 17.00 -30.60
N PRO A 76 -3.30 16.48 -31.49
CA PRO A 76 -3.97 15.21 -31.35
C PRO A 76 -3.05 13.97 -31.42
N ASP A 77 -1.91 14.11 -32.09
CA ASP A 77 -0.96 13.00 -32.32
C ASP A 77 0.24 13.03 -31.36
N ARG A 78 0.24 13.95 -30.38
CA ARG A 78 1.31 14.04 -29.39
C ARG A 78 0.86 13.47 -28.05
N PRO A 79 1.77 12.74 -27.34
CA PRO A 79 1.45 12.27 -26.00
C PRO A 79 1.26 13.45 -25.06
N ALA A 80 0.31 13.34 -24.14
CA ALA A 80 0.15 14.30 -23.07
C ALA A 80 1.34 14.25 -22.11
N VAL A 81 1.80 15.42 -21.68
CA VAL A 81 2.87 15.58 -20.70
C VAL A 81 2.36 16.32 -19.46
N THR A 82 2.99 16.07 -18.31
CA THR A 82 2.72 16.82 -17.08
C THR A 82 3.12 18.28 -17.24
N THR A 83 2.34 19.18 -16.63
CA THR A 83 2.55 20.64 -16.75
C THR A 83 3.25 21.26 -15.55
N GLY A 84 3.49 20.49 -14.48
CA GLY A 84 3.99 21.00 -13.21
C GLY A 84 2.89 21.60 -12.31
N THR A 85 1.64 21.57 -12.75
CA THR A 85 0.47 21.99 -11.96
C THR A 85 -0.21 20.75 -11.34
N PRO A 86 -1.14 20.91 -10.36
CA PRO A 86 -1.77 19.78 -9.70
C PRO A 86 -2.48 18.83 -10.67
N ILE A 87 -2.18 17.53 -10.54
CA ILE A 87 -2.80 16.46 -11.32
C ILE A 87 -3.96 15.90 -10.49
N ALA A 88 -5.20 16.13 -10.93
CA ALA A 88 -6.38 15.58 -10.31
C ALA A 88 -6.79 14.27 -11.01
N LEU A 89 -6.96 13.22 -10.21
CA LEU A 89 -7.39 11.90 -10.65
C LEU A 89 -8.74 11.54 -10.02
N MET A 90 -9.64 10.97 -10.82
CA MET A 90 -10.95 10.52 -10.36
C MET A 90 -11.22 9.09 -10.80
N ILE A 91 -11.83 8.31 -9.89
CA ILE A 91 -12.27 6.92 -10.10
C ILE A 91 -13.71 6.81 -9.62
N GLU A 92 -14.64 6.53 -10.52
CA GLU A 92 -16.06 6.38 -10.18
C GLU A 92 -16.32 5.05 -9.43
N ASN A 93 -17.28 5.07 -8.50
CA ASN A 93 -17.78 3.87 -7.84
C ASN A 93 -19.01 3.37 -8.61
N VAL A 94 -18.94 2.15 -9.17
CA VAL A 94 -20.00 1.59 -10.02
C VAL A 94 -20.74 0.39 -9.42
N ASP A 95 -20.12 -0.38 -8.50
CA ASP A 95 -20.73 -1.57 -7.86
C ASP A 95 -20.88 -1.38 -6.34
N GLN A 96 -21.52 -0.29 -5.93
CA GLN A 96 -21.88 -0.03 -4.54
C GLN A 96 -23.26 -0.62 -4.21
N ARG A 97 -23.40 -1.36 -3.10
CA ARG A 97 -24.64 -1.96 -2.62
C ARG A 97 -24.93 -1.52 -1.19
N SER A 98 -25.56 -0.37 -1.03
CA SER A 98 -25.81 0.25 0.28
C SER A 98 -26.76 -0.57 1.18
N LYS A 99 -27.61 -1.43 0.59
CA LYS A 99 -28.58 -2.27 1.33
C LYS A 99 -27.91 -3.37 2.18
N ASP A 100 -26.67 -3.73 1.88
CA ASP A 100 -25.93 -4.80 2.60
C ASP A 100 -25.45 -4.37 4.00
N TYR A 101 -25.70 -3.11 4.40
CA TYR A 101 -25.14 -2.52 5.62
C TYR A 101 -26.16 -2.05 6.65
N SER A 102 -27.44 -2.45 6.55
CA SER A 102 -28.50 -2.01 7.47
C SER A 102 -28.20 -2.38 8.93
N ASP A 103 -27.78 -3.63 9.18
CA ASP A 103 -27.48 -4.12 10.54
C ASP A 103 -26.22 -3.45 11.15
N ILE A 104 -25.32 -2.98 10.30
CA ILE A 104 -24.08 -2.31 10.72
C ILE A 104 -24.34 -0.85 11.10
N ALA A 105 -25.45 -0.26 10.65
CA ALA A 105 -25.79 1.13 10.95
C ALA A 105 -25.91 1.40 12.45
N ALA A 106 -26.49 0.45 13.21
CA ALA A 106 -26.73 0.57 14.64
C ALA A 106 -25.65 -0.07 15.52
N LYS A 107 -24.82 -0.98 14.99
CA LYS A 107 -23.86 -1.77 15.76
C LYS A 107 -22.41 -1.43 15.38
N TYR A 108 -21.48 -1.70 16.29
CA TYR A 108 -20.05 -1.55 16.03
C TYR A 108 -19.41 -2.89 15.69
N ARG A 109 -18.73 -2.98 14.54
CA ARG A 109 -17.95 -4.18 14.18
C ARG A 109 -16.70 -4.26 15.05
N PRO A 110 -16.47 -5.35 15.79
CA PRO A 110 -15.23 -5.54 16.54
C PRO A 110 -14.00 -5.49 15.62
N GLY A 111 -12.99 -4.73 16.01
CA GLY A 111 -11.77 -4.55 15.20
C GLY A 111 -11.91 -3.69 13.95
N HIS A 112 -13.08 -3.09 13.70
CA HIS A 112 -13.30 -2.10 12.64
C HIS A 112 -13.28 -0.66 13.19
N ALA A 113 -13.18 0.33 12.33
CA ALA A 113 -13.12 1.75 12.71
C ALA A 113 -14.50 2.37 13.08
N ASP A 114 -15.55 1.58 13.18
CA ASP A 114 -16.93 2.07 13.40
C ASP A 114 -17.04 2.93 14.66
N TYR A 115 -16.63 2.39 15.81
CA TYR A 115 -16.67 3.09 17.09
C TYR A 115 -15.79 4.35 17.09
N THR A 116 -14.57 4.23 16.57
CA THR A 116 -13.62 5.32 16.62
C THR A 116 -14.01 6.52 15.75
N TYR A 117 -14.73 6.28 14.64
CA TYR A 117 -15.29 7.35 13.80
C TYR A 117 -16.45 8.05 14.50
N ASP A 118 -17.38 7.31 15.09
CA ASP A 118 -18.47 7.91 15.87
C ASP A 118 -17.93 8.69 17.08
N ALA A 119 -16.97 8.14 17.81
CA ALA A 119 -16.34 8.81 18.96
C ALA A 119 -15.59 10.09 18.57
N LYS A 120 -14.97 10.14 17.39
CA LYS A 120 -14.20 11.30 16.94
C LYS A 120 -15.07 12.36 16.25
N TYR A 121 -15.96 11.94 15.36
CA TYR A 121 -16.70 12.86 14.48
C TYR A 121 -18.17 12.98 14.83
N GLY A 122 -18.71 12.17 15.77
CA GLY A 122 -20.13 12.13 16.12
C GLY A 122 -21.02 11.49 15.05
N ILE A 123 -20.45 11.17 13.89
CA ILE A 123 -21.12 10.55 12.74
C ILE A 123 -20.15 9.69 11.96
N ARG A 124 -20.65 8.61 11.35
CA ARG A 124 -19.89 7.78 10.40
C ARG A 124 -20.73 7.42 9.19
N ASP A 125 -20.10 7.25 8.04
CA ASP A 125 -20.69 6.51 6.93
C ASP A 125 -20.53 5.01 7.19
N TYR A 126 -21.61 4.36 7.61
CA TYR A 126 -21.61 2.90 7.87
C TYR A 126 -21.55 2.07 6.58
N ARG A 127 -21.88 2.66 5.42
CA ARG A 127 -21.89 1.99 4.11
C ARG A 127 -20.46 1.67 3.68
N GLY A 128 -20.03 0.42 3.81
CA GLY A 128 -18.69 -0.04 3.48
C GLY A 128 -17.55 0.60 4.29
N GLY A 129 -17.85 1.37 5.35
CA GLY A 129 -16.88 2.00 6.23
C GLY A 129 -16.31 3.34 5.74
N GLY A 130 -16.91 3.96 4.73
CA GLY A 130 -16.51 5.30 4.24
C GLY A 130 -15.01 5.38 3.90
N ARG A 131 -14.30 6.36 4.50
CA ARG A 131 -12.84 6.55 4.36
C ARG A 131 -11.99 5.46 5.02
N SER A 132 -12.52 4.69 5.98
CA SER A 132 -11.78 3.57 6.60
C SER A 132 -11.73 2.32 5.72
N SER A 133 -12.46 2.31 4.62
CA SER A 133 -12.49 1.20 3.66
C SER A 133 -11.19 1.08 2.87
N ALA A 134 -10.75 -0.16 2.61
CA ALA A 134 -9.63 -0.44 1.69
C ALA A 134 -9.88 0.07 0.25
N ARG A 135 -11.10 0.47 -0.10
CA ARG A 135 -11.43 1.10 -1.39
C ARG A 135 -10.62 2.38 -1.63
N GLU A 136 -10.35 3.15 -0.59
CA GLU A 136 -9.55 4.39 -0.62
C GLU A 136 -8.16 4.16 -1.22
N THR A 137 -7.57 2.97 -1.07
CA THR A 137 -6.23 2.67 -1.58
C THR A 137 -6.12 2.71 -3.10
N ALA A 138 -7.21 2.71 -3.86
CA ALA A 138 -7.18 2.95 -5.31
C ALA A 138 -6.58 4.32 -5.65
N ALA A 139 -6.94 5.36 -4.88
CA ALA A 139 -6.36 6.69 -5.04
C ALA A 139 -4.85 6.71 -4.76
N ARG A 140 -4.37 5.93 -3.76
CA ARG A 140 -2.94 5.80 -3.47
C ARG A 140 -2.18 5.12 -4.60
N VAL A 141 -2.75 4.04 -5.16
CA VAL A 141 -2.12 3.32 -6.30
C VAL A 141 -2.07 4.21 -7.53
N ALA A 142 -3.12 4.99 -7.79
CA ALA A 142 -3.11 5.97 -8.89
C ALA A 142 -2.02 7.04 -8.72
N ALA A 143 -1.85 7.60 -7.51
CA ALA A 143 -0.77 8.53 -7.20
C ALA A 143 0.62 7.88 -7.29
N GLY A 144 0.75 6.61 -6.82
CA GLY A 144 1.97 5.83 -6.91
C GLY A 144 2.44 5.58 -8.35
N ALA A 145 1.51 5.42 -9.29
CA ALA A 145 1.84 5.30 -10.71
C ALA A 145 2.52 6.57 -11.25
N ILE A 146 2.04 7.76 -10.85
CA ILE A 146 2.70 9.03 -11.18
C ILE A 146 4.06 9.14 -10.50
N ALA A 147 4.15 8.76 -9.23
CA ALA A 147 5.40 8.77 -8.47
C ALA A 147 6.49 7.91 -9.13
N ARG A 148 6.14 6.72 -9.65
CA ARG A 148 7.06 5.85 -10.40
C ARG A 148 7.65 6.54 -11.64
N LYS A 149 6.90 7.41 -12.30
CA LYS A 149 7.44 8.19 -13.43
C LYS A 149 8.45 9.26 -12.97
N VAL A 150 8.27 9.81 -11.78
CA VAL A 150 9.22 10.78 -11.19
C VAL A 150 10.55 10.10 -10.84
N VAL A 151 10.51 8.84 -10.36
CA VAL A 151 11.68 8.04 -10.00
C VAL A 151 11.87 6.87 -10.97
N SER A 152 11.84 7.14 -12.26
CA SER A 152 11.81 6.12 -13.33
C SER A 152 13.02 5.18 -13.36
N SER A 153 14.13 5.53 -12.74
CA SER A 153 15.32 4.67 -12.58
C SER A 153 15.20 3.64 -11.46
N VAL A 154 14.17 3.76 -10.61
CA VAL A 154 13.96 2.87 -9.45
C VAL A 154 12.96 1.78 -9.81
N THR A 155 13.35 0.53 -9.59
CA THR A 155 12.45 -0.63 -9.70
C THR A 155 11.85 -0.93 -8.34
N ILE A 156 10.51 -0.92 -8.23
CA ILE A 156 9.80 -1.21 -6.98
C ILE A 156 8.93 -2.44 -7.19
N ARG A 157 9.13 -3.45 -6.36
CA ARG A 157 8.39 -4.73 -6.42
C ARG A 157 7.94 -5.14 -5.03
N GLY A 158 6.75 -5.71 -4.94
CA GLY A 158 6.17 -6.22 -3.72
C GLY A 158 5.86 -7.71 -3.80
N ALA A 159 5.90 -8.39 -2.67
CA ALA A 159 5.56 -9.80 -2.56
C ALA A 159 4.85 -10.09 -1.23
N LEU A 160 3.89 -11.03 -1.25
CA LEU A 160 3.28 -11.57 -0.05
C LEU A 160 4.17 -12.71 0.47
N VAL A 161 4.77 -12.49 1.63
CA VAL A 161 5.79 -13.38 2.22
C VAL A 161 5.25 -14.23 3.39
N GLN A 162 4.03 -13.95 3.85
CA GLN A 162 3.37 -14.74 4.88
C GLN A 162 1.85 -14.60 4.77
N MET A 163 1.11 -15.70 4.92
CA MET A 163 -0.33 -15.72 5.07
C MET A 163 -0.72 -16.48 6.35
N GLY A 164 -1.36 -15.79 7.29
CA GLY A 164 -1.62 -16.34 8.62
C GLY A 164 -0.31 -16.79 9.30
N PRO A 165 -0.22 -18.02 9.84
CA PRO A 165 0.99 -18.53 10.45
C PRO A 165 2.05 -19.03 9.43
N HIS A 166 1.69 -19.12 8.14
CA HIS A 166 2.51 -19.78 7.13
C HIS A 166 3.40 -18.78 6.40
N ARG A 167 4.71 -19.01 6.45
CA ARG A 167 5.73 -18.19 5.77
C ARG A 167 6.22 -18.90 4.52
N ILE A 168 6.70 -18.14 3.55
CA ILE A 168 7.43 -18.65 2.39
C ILE A 168 8.76 -19.26 2.82
N ASP A 169 9.31 -20.13 1.98
CA ASP A 169 10.72 -20.49 2.03
C ASP A 169 11.53 -19.48 1.21
N ARG A 170 12.37 -18.70 1.86
CA ARG A 170 13.18 -17.68 1.19
C ARG A 170 14.20 -18.24 0.20
N ALA A 171 14.58 -19.53 0.34
CA ALA A 171 15.43 -20.20 -0.63
C ALA A 171 14.73 -20.46 -1.98
N LEU A 172 13.40 -20.41 -2.01
CA LEU A 172 12.58 -20.59 -3.22
C LEU A 172 12.09 -19.25 -3.81
N TRP A 173 12.67 -18.12 -3.37
CA TRP A 173 12.26 -16.80 -3.86
C TRP A 173 12.55 -16.63 -5.35
N ASP A 174 11.50 -16.41 -6.13
CA ASP A 174 11.58 -16.02 -7.54
C ASP A 174 10.62 -14.87 -7.82
N TRP A 175 11.15 -13.74 -8.25
CA TRP A 175 10.34 -12.57 -8.62
C TRP A 175 9.42 -12.81 -9.82
N ASN A 176 9.75 -13.77 -10.71
CA ASN A 176 8.89 -14.10 -11.85
C ASN A 176 7.60 -14.77 -11.41
N GLU A 177 7.61 -15.48 -10.27
CA GLU A 177 6.44 -16.14 -9.73
C GLU A 177 5.41 -15.19 -9.14
N VAL A 178 5.80 -13.97 -8.73
CA VAL A 178 4.91 -12.98 -8.12
C VAL A 178 3.73 -12.63 -9.03
N GLY A 179 3.97 -12.54 -10.35
CA GLY A 179 2.91 -12.27 -11.34
C GLY A 179 2.14 -13.51 -11.82
N ASN A 180 2.60 -14.72 -11.50
CA ASN A 180 2.08 -15.99 -12.03
C ASN A 180 1.06 -16.66 -11.11
N ASN A 181 0.81 -16.13 -9.92
CA ASN A 181 -0.15 -16.67 -8.97
C ASN A 181 -1.04 -15.56 -8.38
N PRO A 182 -2.22 -15.91 -7.84
CA PRO A 182 -3.20 -14.93 -7.38
C PRO A 182 -2.83 -14.26 -6.05
N PHE A 183 -1.70 -14.60 -5.44
CA PHE A 183 -1.29 -14.15 -4.10
C PHE A 183 -0.13 -13.16 -4.12
N PHE A 184 0.46 -12.87 -5.27
CA PHE A 184 1.74 -12.14 -5.37
C PHE A 184 2.84 -12.83 -4.53
N CYS A 185 2.84 -14.16 -4.49
CA CYS A 185 3.76 -14.95 -3.71
C CYS A 185 5.01 -15.30 -4.55
N PRO A 186 6.23 -15.07 -4.04
CA PRO A 186 7.47 -15.37 -4.77
C PRO A 186 7.89 -16.85 -4.66
N ASP A 187 7.22 -17.65 -3.83
CA ASP A 187 7.47 -19.08 -3.62
C ASP A 187 6.29 -19.89 -4.20
N PRO A 188 6.51 -20.65 -5.28
CA PRO A 188 5.44 -21.39 -5.94
C PRO A 188 4.85 -22.50 -5.08
N LYS A 189 5.63 -23.08 -4.15
CA LYS A 189 5.13 -24.10 -3.21
C LYS A 189 4.22 -23.47 -2.17
N ALA A 190 4.65 -22.34 -1.60
CA ALA A 190 3.82 -21.60 -0.67
C ALA A 190 2.55 -21.07 -1.34
N ALA A 191 2.61 -20.62 -2.59
CA ALA A 191 1.43 -20.17 -3.34
C ALA A 191 0.37 -21.28 -3.45
N SER A 192 0.76 -22.50 -3.81
CA SER A 192 -0.15 -23.66 -3.87
C SER A 192 -0.75 -24.01 -2.50
N PHE A 193 0.03 -23.89 -1.44
CA PHE A 193 -0.44 -24.11 -0.08
C PHE A 193 -1.42 -23.00 0.37
N PHE A 194 -1.12 -21.74 0.07
CA PHE A 194 -2.00 -20.60 0.41
C PHE A 194 -3.38 -20.72 -0.23
N GLU A 195 -3.48 -21.32 -1.42
CA GLU A 195 -4.75 -21.62 -2.08
C GLU A 195 -5.63 -22.52 -1.21
N THR A 196 -5.09 -23.65 -0.77
CA THR A 196 -5.80 -24.62 0.08
C THR A 196 -6.18 -24.01 1.43
N TYR A 197 -5.21 -23.35 2.08
CA TYR A 197 -5.39 -22.72 3.39
C TYR A 197 -6.47 -21.62 3.34
N LEU A 198 -6.49 -20.79 2.32
CA LEU A 198 -7.48 -19.72 2.21
C LEU A 198 -8.89 -20.24 1.92
N ASP A 199 -9.02 -21.37 1.20
CA ASP A 199 -10.31 -22.04 1.02
C ASP A 199 -10.82 -22.63 2.35
N GLU A 200 -9.96 -23.10 3.23
CA GLU A 200 -10.30 -23.51 4.60
C GLU A 200 -10.80 -22.32 5.43
N VAL A 201 -10.04 -21.24 5.47
CA VAL A 201 -10.42 -20.01 6.19
C VAL A 201 -11.79 -19.47 5.71
N ARG A 202 -12.08 -19.56 4.41
CA ARG A 202 -13.38 -19.15 3.86
C ARG A 202 -14.52 -20.08 4.28
N ARG A 203 -14.30 -21.40 4.31
CA ARG A 203 -15.31 -22.36 4.80
C ARG A 203 -15.66 -22.13 6.25
N ASP A 204 -14.70 -21.71 7.05
CA ASP A 204 -14.89 -21.36 8.45
C ASP A 204 -15.57 -19.98 8.67
N GLY A 205 -15.90 -19.28 7.58
CA GLY A 205 -16.48 -17.95 7.64
C GLY A 205 -15.56 -16.91 8.27
N SER A 206 -14.26 -17.14 8.23
CA SER A 206 -13.22 -16.34 8.88
C SER A 206 -12.39 -15.54 7.87
N SER A 207 -11.33 -14.91 8.34
CA SER A 207 -10.35 -14.15 7.57
C SER A 207 -8.96 -14.34 8.15
N VAL A 208 -7.94 -14.03 7.35
CA VAL A 208 -6.54 -14.19 7.73
C VAL A 208 -5.72 -12.94 7.38
N GLY A 209 -4.68 -12.68 8.18
CA GLY A 209 -3.72 -11.60 7.93
C GLY A 209 -2.59 -12.05 7.01
N ALA A 210 -1.73 -11.11 6.67
CA ALA A 210 -0.56 -11.36 5.82
C ALA A 210 0.60 -10.44 6.19
N VAL A 211 1.82 -10.83 5.78
CA VAL A 211 2.98 -9.95 5.75
C VAL A 211 3.39 -9.74 4.30
N ILE A 212 3.60 -8.50 3.94
CA ILE A 212 4.04 -8.06 2.62
C ILE A 212 5.46 -7.50 2.74
N GLU A 213 6.32 -7.83 1.80
CA GLU A 213 7.64 -7.23 1.65
C GLU A 213 7.68 -6.39 0.37
N ILE A 214 8.21 -5.18 0.47
CA ILE A 214 8.42 -4.27 -0.66
C ILE A 214 9.91 -4.00 -0.77
N VAL A 215 10.42 -4.15 -1.99
CA VAL A 215 11.82 -3.92 -2.32
C VAL A 215 11.91 -2.84 -3.39
N ALA A 216 12.77 -1.83 -3.16
CA ALA A 216 13.12 -0.83 -4.17
C ALA A 216 14.60 -0.94 -4.51
N GLU A 217 14.90 -1.19 -5.78
CA GLU A 217 16.24 -1.31 -6.33
C GLU A 217 16.57 -0.12 -7.22
N GLY A 218 17.84 0.28 -7.27
CA GLY A 218 18.29 1.42 -8.07
C GLY A 218 18.12 2.78 -7.38
N VAL A 219 17.77 2.81 -6.09
CA VAL A 219 17.77 4.04 -5.31
C VAL A 219 19.21 4.47 -5.06
N PRO A 220 19.66 5.67 -5.51
CA PRO A 220 21.01 6.13 -5.25
C PRO A 220 21.30 6.32 -3.75
N ALA A 221 22.56 6.26 -3.35
CA ALA A 221 22.95 6.72 -2.02
C ALA A 221 22.69 8.22 -1.87
N GLY A 222 22.17 8.63 -0.72
CA GLY A 222 22.00 10.06 -0.39
C GLY A 222 20.57 10.56 -0.30
N TRP A 223 19.54 9.77 -0.66
CA TRP A 223 18.15 10.19 -0.46
C TRP A 223 17.72 10.00 0.99
N GLY A 224 17.07 11.00 1.54
CA GLY A 224 16.71 11.07 2.95
C GLY A 224 17.46 12.18 3.67
N ALA A 225 17.18 12.35 4.94
CA ALA A 225 17.82 13.37 5.77
C ALA A 225 17.91 12.89 7.21
N PRO A 226 18.92 13.35 7.99
CA PRO A 226 19.05 12.96 9.39
C PRO A 226 17.92 13.52 10.24
N ILE A 227 17.72 12.90 11.38
CA ILE A 227 16.87 13.14 12.52
C ILE A 227 15.39 13.02 12.16
N TYR A 228 14.71 14.08 11.70
CA TYR A 228 13.24 14.08 11.54
C TYR A 228 12.76 13.83 10.11
N GLY A 229 13.63 13.96 9.11
CA GLY A 229 13.33 13.67 7.70
C GLY A 229 13.90 12.34 7.22
N LYS A 230 14.00 11.33 8.10
CA LYS A 230 14.57 10.04 7.80
C LYS A 230 13.72 9.27 6.80
N LEU A 231 14.40 8.67 5.80
CA LEU A 231 13.74 7.87 4.77
C LEU A 231 13.00 6.65 5.36
N ASP A 232 13.62 5.95 6.30
CA ASP A 232 13.00 4.82 7.00
C ASP A 232 11.78 5.22 7.84
N SER A 233 11.81 6.39 8.48
CA SER A 233 10.66 6.92 9.23
C SER A 233 9.49 7.26 8.31
N ASP A 234 9.74 7.93 7.19
CA ASP A 234 8.71 8.30 6.22
C ASP A 234 8.14 7.04 5.53
N LEU A 235 8.98 6.03 5.21
CA LEU A 235 8.55 4.73 4.73
C LEU A 235 7.66 4.02 5.76
N ALA A 236 8.09 3.97 7.02
CA ALA A 236 7.32 3.33 8.08
C ALA A 236 5.97 4.02 8.30
N ALA A 237 5.93 5.36 8.30
CA ALA A 237 4.70 6.13 8.42
C ALA A 237 3.75 5.91 7.24
N ALA A 238 4.28 5.89 6.01
CA ALA A 238 3.52 5.65 4.80
C ALA A 238 2.87 4.26 4.79
N LEU A 239 3.65 3.21 5.07
CA LEU A 239 3.17 1.83 5.11
C LEU A 239 2.20 1.59 6.28
N MET A 240 2.47 2.18 7.47
CA MET A 240 1.56 2.10 8.63
C MET A 240 0.22 2.79 8.35
N SER A 241 0.18 3.78 7.46
CA SER A 241 -1.06 4.47 7.08
C SER A 241 -2.00 3.64 6.21
N ILE A 242 -1.53 2.53 5.64
CA ILE A 242 -2.36 1.62 4.84
C ILE A 242 -3.40 0.95 5.75
N ASN A 243 -4.65 0.87 5.26
CA ASN A 243 -5.74 0.26 6.02
C ASN A 243 -5.38 -1.16 6.49
N ALA A 244 -5.71 -1.47 7.75
CA ALA A 244 -5.46 -2.75 8.43
C ALA A 244 -3.98 -3.06 8.73
N VAL A 245 -3.01 -2.22 8.40
CA VAL A 245 -1.61 -2.41 8.80
C VAL A 245 -1.45 -2.22 10.31
N LYS A 246 -0.64 -3.07 10.95
CA LYS A 246 -0.40 -3.11 12.40
C LYS A 246 1.08 -3.18 12.80
N GLY A 247 1.97 -3.35 11.84
CA GLY A 247 3.41 -3.38 12.06
C GLY A 247 4.15 -3.06 10.78
N VAL A 248 5.31 -2.42 10.92
CA VAL A 248 6.25 -2.13 9.84
C VAL A 248 7.65 -2.44 10.31
N GLU A 249 8.45 -3.04 9.44
CA GLU A 249 9.87 -3.32 9.65
C GLU A 249 10.68 -2.79 8.47
N ILE A 250 11.88 -2.29 8.76
CA ILE A 250 12.87 -1.89 7.76
C ILE A 250 14.09 -2.80 7.93
N GLY A 251 14.59 -3.37 6.82
CA GLY A 251 15.68 -4.35 6.88
C GLY A 251 15.32 -5.56 7.72
N ASP A 252 16.18 -5.95 8.65
CA ASP A 252 15.91 -7.07 9.56
C ASP A 252 14.82 -6.78 10.61
N GLY A 253 14.45 -5.49 10.78
CA GLY A 253 13.36 -5.10 11.66
C GLY A 253 13.56 -5.59 13.09
N PHE A 254 12.55 -6.26 13.66
CA PHE A 254 12.63 -6.80 15.03
C PHE A 254 13.66 -7.92 15.20
N ALA A 255 14.04 -8.64 14.13
CA ALA A 255 15.05 -9.68 14.20
C ALA A 255 16.44 -9.12 14.54
N ALA A 256 16.72 -7.86 14.18
CA ALA A 256 17.99 -7.20 14.53
C ALA A 256 18.25 -7.15 16.04
N ALA A 257 17.19 -7.11 16.87
CA ALA A 257 17.34 -7.07 18.32
C ALA A 257 17.94 -8.36 18.92
N ALA A 258 17.90 -9.47 18.19
CA ALA A 258 18.50 -10.74 18.61
C ALA A 258 19.96 -10.90 18.16
N LEU A 259 20.45 -10.02 17.29
CA LEU A 259 21.80 -10.08 16.72
C LEU A 259 22.80 -9.36 17.64
N ARG A 260 24.03 -9.85 17.63
CA ARG A 260 25.18 -9.10 18.21
C ARG A 260 25.66 -8.05 17.21
N GLY A 261 26.38 -7.02 17.69
CA GLY A 261 26.84 -5.93 16.85
C GLY A 261 27.63 -6.38 15.61
N GLN A 262 28.51 -7.38 15.74
CA GLN A 262 29.24 -7.93 14.61
C GLN A 262 28.38 -8.74 13.64
N GLU A 263 27.28 -9.32 14.09
CA GLU A 263 26.33 -10.08 13.26
C GLU A 263 25.42 -9.14 12.47
N ASN A 264 25.08 -7.99 13.06
CA ASN A 264 24.23 -6.97 12.46
C ASN A 264 25.03 -5.96 11.61
N ALA A 265 26.34 -6.05 11.54
CA ALA A 265 27.16 -5.11 10.81
C ALA A 265 27.07 -5.36 9.30
N ASP A 266 26.63 -4.34 8.55
CA ASP A 266 26.72 -4.32 7.09
C ASP A 266 28.14 -3.91 6.69
N GLU A 267 29.09 -4.88 6.70
CA GLU A 267 30.49 -4.62 6.37
C GLU A 267 30.63 -4.01 4.97
N ILE A 268 31.58 -3.07 4.85
CA ILE A 268 31.84 -2.36 3.58
C ILE A 268 33.20 -2.72 3.06
N ARG A 269 33.29 -3.01 1.78
CA ARG A 269 34.53 -3.25 1.03
C ARG A 269 34.63 -2.28 -0.14
N ARG A 270 35.81 -2.17 -0.71
CA ARG A 270 36.01 -1.46 -1.98
C ARG A 270 35.54 -2.37 -3.12
N GLY A 271 34.51 -1.97 -3.84
CA GLY A 271 34.05 -2.65 -5.04
C GLY A 271 35.05 -2.55 -6.22
N ALA A 272 34.86 -3.39 -7.22
CA ALA A 272 35.71 -3.40 -8.43
C ALA A 272 35.65 -2.07 -9.21
N ASP A 273 34.53 -1.35 -9.11
CA ASP A 273 34.32 -0.02 -9.70
C ASP A 273 34.84 1.14 -8.80
N GLY A 274 35.49 0.80 -7.69
CA GLY A 274 36.03 1.75 -6.73
C GLY A 274 35.01 2.35 -5.76
N ARG A 275 33.74 1.94 -5.84
CA ARG A 275 32.64 2.39 -4.96
C ARG A 275 32.52 1.48 -3.74
N PRO A 276 31.82 1.93 -2.68
CA PRO A 276 31.49 1.07 -1.56
C PRO A 276 30.64 -0.13 -2.00
N GLN A 277 31.02 -1.32 -1.60
CA GLN A 277 30.26 -2.55 -1.73
C GLN A 277 29.92 -3.07 -0.34
N PHE A 278 28.65 -3.18 -0.03
CA PHE A 278 28.16 -3.74 1.20
C PHE A 278 28.08 -5.28 1.08
N LEU A 279 28.46 -6.00 2.15
CA LEU A 279 28.46 -7.47 2.17
C LEU A 279 27.17 -8.06 2.74
N ALA A 280 26.37 -7.25 3.42
CA ALA A 280 25.05 -7.58 3.95
C ALA A 280 24.14 -6.37 3.82
N ASN A 281 22.85 -6.52 4.15
CA ASN A 281 21.85 -5.45 4.11
C ASN A 281 20.86 -5.57 5.28
N HIS A 282 21.38 -5.74 6.48
CA HIS A 282 20.60 -5.82 7.72
C HIS A 282 19.79 -4.53 7.97
N ALA A 283 20.40 -3.39 7.63
CA ALA A 283 19.77 -2.07 7.76
C ALA A 283 18.67 -1.80 6.71
N GLY A 284 18.49 -2.68 5.71
CA GLY A 284 17.47 -2.52 4.67
C GLY A 284 17.69 -1.32 3.76
N GLY A 285 18.96 -0.98 3.47
CA GLY A 285 19.33 0.08 2.54
C GLY A 285 19.31 1.50 3.11
N VAL A 286 19.11 1.66 4.42
CA VAL A 286 19.04 2.98 5.07
C VAL A 286 19.96 3.03 6.29
N LEU A 287 20.87 3.98 6.32
CA LEU A 287 21.73 4.27 7.47
C LEU A 287 21.62 5.74 7.87
N GLY A 288 21.36 6.00 9.14
CA GLY A 288 21.17 7.38 9.64
C GLY A 288 20.00 8.13 9.01
N GLY A 289 19.02 7.41 8.44
CA GLY A 289 17.87 7.97 7.73
C GLY A 289 18.12 8.32 6.26
N ILE A 290 19.27 7.88 5.70
CA ILE A 290 19.72 8.20 4.34
C ILE A 290 19.97 6.88 3.59
N SER A 291 19.57 6.81 2.32
CA SER A 291 19.80 5.63 1.48
C SER A 291 21.28 5.35 1.25
N THR A 292 21.65 4.07 1.24
CA THR A 292 23.04 3.61 1.06
C THR A 292 23.40 3.28 -0.38
N GLY A 293 22.41 3.19 -1.28
CA GLY A 293 22.57 2.64 -2.63
C GLY A 293 22.26 1.15 -2.73
N GLN A 294 22.06 0.46 -1.60
CA GLN A 294 21.56 -0.92 -1.54
C GLN A 294 20.04 -0.96 -1.78
N PRO A 295 19.47 -2.15 -2.07
CA PRO A 295 18.02 -2.30 -2.11
C PRO A 295 17.37 -1.82 -0.81
N LEU A 296 16.35 -1.00 -0.92
CA LEU A 296 15.49 -0.64 0.22
C LEU A 296 14.53 -1.79 0.47
N VAL A 297 14.50 -2.30 1.71
CA VAL A 297 13.64 -3.41 2.09
C VAL A 297 12.74 -3.00 3.24
N ALA A 298 11.44 -3.03 3.02
CA ALA A 298 10.43 -2.77 4.03
C ALA A 298 9.39 -3.89 4.07
N ARG A 299 8.95 -4.28 5.26
CA ARG A 299 7.86 -5.24 5.48
C ARG A 299 6.76 -4.62 6.29
N PHE A 300 5.52 -5.05 6.03
CA PHE A 300 4.39 -4.63 6.85
C PHE A 300 3.37 -5.75 7.05
N ALA A 301 2.82 -5.79 8.26
CA ALA A 301 1.84 -6.77 8.68
C ALA A 301 0.42 -6.22 8.57
N VAL A 302 -0.42 -6.91 7.83
CA VAL A 302 -1.84 -6.62 7.64
C VAL A 302 -2.66 -7.55 8.52
N LYS A 303 -3.50 -7.00 9.40
CA LYS A 303 -4.37 -7.81 10.25
C LYS A 303 -5.49 -8.49 9.44
N PRO A 304 -6.11 -9.58 9.96
CA PRO A 304 -7.30 -10.16 9.38
C PRO A 304 -8.42 -9.12 9.19
N THR A 305 -9.23 -9.28 8.16
CA THR A 305 -10.44 -8.47 7.94
C THR A 305 -11.40 -8.66 9.10
N SER A 306 -11.90 -7.57 9.69
CA SER A 306 -12.85 -7.64 10.82
C SER A 306 -14.28 -7.99 10.42
N SER A 307 -14.59 -7.95 9.14
CA SER A 307 -15.90 -8.32 8.61
C SER A 307 -15.91 -9.81 8.28
N ILE A 308 -16.44 -10.63 9.19
CA ILE A 308 -16.48 -12.09 9.09
C ILE A 308 -17.89 -12.63 9.34
N LEU A 309 -18.15 -13.87 8.90
CA LEU A 309 -19.45 -14.53 9.08
C LEU A 309 -19.58 -15.21 10.46
N ALA A 310 -18.48 -15.39 11.18
CA ALA A 310 -18.53 -15.91 12.53
C ALA A 310 -19.12 -14.87 13.50
N PRO A 311 -20.13 -15.21 14.32
CA PRO A 311 -20.73 -14.30 15.27
C PRO A 311 -19.72 -13.72 16.26
N ARG A 312 -19.86 -12.43 16.59
CA ARG A 312 -18.99 -11.73 17.56
C ARG A 312 -19.81 -10.86 18.49
N GLN A 313 -19.45 -10.87 19.77
CA GLN A 313 -20.02 -9.98 20.78
C GLN A 313 -19.59 -8.54 20.51
N THR A 314 -20.53 -7.62 20.67
CA THR A 314 -20.32 -6.18 20.47
C THR A 314 -21.34 -5.38 21.25
N VAL A 315 -21.30 -4.06 21.08
CA VAL A 315 -22.34 -3.15 21.56
C VAL A 315 -22.95 -2.37 20.38
N ASP A 316 -24.17 -1.94 20.56
CA ASP A 316 -24.82 -0.99 19.64
C ASP A 316 -24.45 0.47 19.98
N ARG A 317 -25.07 1.42 19.28
CA ARG A 317 -24.83 2.87 19.51
C ARG A 317 -25.35 3.36 20.86
N ASP A 318 -26.31 2.67 21.45
CA ASP A 318 -26.86 2.95 22.77
C ASP A 318 -26.11 2.20 23.88
N MET A 319 -24.99 1.55 23.54
CA MET A 319 -24.13 0.76 24.43
C MET A 319 -24.80 -0.51 25.01
N ALA A 320 -25.87 -0.97 24.39
CA ALA A 320 -26.48 -2.26 24.76
C ALA A 320 -25.65 -3.41 24.14
N GLU A 321 -25.39 -4.43 24.98
CA GLU A 321 -24.69 -5.65 24.55
C GLU A 321 -25.49 -6.39 23.47
N THR A 322 -24.83 -6.80 22.40
CA THR A 322 -25.44 -7.47 21.25
C THR A 322 -24.44 -8.37 20.55
N GLU A 323 -24.90 -9.07 19.53
CA GLU A 323 -24.08 -9.87 18.65
C GLU A 323 -24.16 -9.32 17.22
N ILE A 324 -23.06 -9.45 16.48
CA ILE A 324 -23.00 -9.09 15.07
C ILE A 324 -22.42 -10.22 14.23
N ILE A 325 -23.03 -10.43 13.06
CA ILE A 325 -22.50 -11.23 11.96
C ILE A 325 -22.37 -10.30 10.77
N THR A 326 -21.14 -10.08 10.32
CA THR A 326 -20.93 -9.15 9.20
C THR A 326 -21.09 -9.88 7.87
N LYS A 327 -22.30 -9.83 7.34
CA LYS A 327 -22.59 -10.30 5.98
C LYS A 327 -22.06 -9.28 4.97
N GLY A 328 -21.53 -9.73 3.83
CA GLY A 328 -21.06 -8.83 2.78
C GLY A 328 -19.95 -9.44 1.94
N ARG A 329 -19.49 -8.65 0.95
CA ARG A 329 -18.44 -9.05 0.00
C ARG A 329 -17.08 -8.56 0.52
N HIS A 330 -16.46 -9.34 1.39
CA HIS A 330 -15.16 -8.99 1.99
C HIS A 330 -14.04 -9.89 1.47
N ASP A 331 -12.82 -9.36 1.45
CA ASP A 331 -11.62 -10.15 1.15
C ASP A 331 -11.33 -11.08 2.33
N PRO A 332 -11.18 -12.41 2.13
CA PRO A 332 -10.75 -13.32 3.20
C PRO A 332 -9.31 -13.04 3.65
N CYS A 333 -8.48 -12.50 2.75
CA CYS A 333 -7.15 -11.97 3.05
C CYS A 333 -6.93 -10.65 2.28
N VAL A 334 -7.09 -9.52 2.98
CA VAL A 334 -6.90 -8.19 2.35
C VAL A 334 -5.42 -7.92 2.02
N GLY A 335 -4.49 -8.69 2.60
CA GLY A 335 -3.06 -8.59 2.34
C GLY A 335 -2.67 -8.81 0.89
N ILE A 336 -3.42 -9.66 0.15
CA ILE A 336 -3.19 -9.88 -1.29
C ILE A 336 -3.24 -8.54 -2.04
N ARG A 337 -4.27 -7.75 -1.79
CA ARG A 337 -4.46 -6.45 -2.43
C ARG A 337 -3.58 -5.34 -1.84
N ALA A 338 -2.96 -5.58 -0.68
CA ALA A 338 -2.05 -4.63 -0.06
C ALA A 338 -0.68 -4.60 -0.74
N VAL A 339 -0.31 -5.61 -1.53
CA VAL A 339 0.97 -5.64 -2.27
C VAL A 339 1.11 -4.41 -3.19
N PRO A 340 0.24 -4.18 -4.20
CA PRO A 340 0.36 -3.01 -5.05
C PRO A 340 0.15 -1.67 -4.31
N VAL A 341 -0.52 -1.68 -3.16
CA VAL A 341 -0.65 -0.48 -2.32
C VAL A 341 0.66 -0.15 -1.62
N GLY A 342 1.36 -1.15 -1.08
CA GLY A 342 2.69 -0.98 -0.48
C GLY A 342 3.70 -0.46 -1.49
N GLU A 343 3.70 -1.02 -2.69
CA GLU A 343 4.54 -0.54 -3.79
C GLU A 343 4.26 0.93 -4.14
N ALA A 344 2.99 1.32 -4.22
CA ALA A 344 2.58 2.69 -4.51
C ALA A 344 3.03 3.66 -3.41
N MET A 345 2.90 3.27 -2.14
CA MET A 345 3.36 4.11 -1.02
C MET A 345 4.88 4.25 -0.99
N MET A 346 5.64 3.17 -1.27
CA MET A 346 7.09 3.23 -1.46
C MET A 346 7.45 4.23 -2.57
N ALA A 347 6.77 4.16 -3.73
CA ALA A 347 7.00 5.08 -4.84
C ALA A 347 6.75 6.55 -4.45
N CYS A 348 5.64 6.84 -3.74
CA CYS A 348 5.32 8.19 -3.29
C CYS A 348 6.38 8.75 -2.32
N VAL A 349 6.86 7.93 -1.37
CA VAL A 349 7.94 8.34 -0.45
C VAL A 349 9.22 8.63 -1.22
N LEU A 350 9.59 7.74 -2.14
CA LEU A 350 10.84 7.91 -2.91
C LEU A 350 10.78 9.13 -3.84
N ALA A 351 9.62 9.41 -4.46
CA ALA A 351 9.44 10.62 -5.27
C ALA A 351 9.58 11.89 -4.41
N ASP A 352 9.01 11.91 -3.22
CA ASP A 352 9.15 13.03 -2.28
C ASP A 352 10.61 13.23 -1.86
N HIS A 353 11.30 12.18 -1.44
CA HIS A 353 12.72 12.25 -1.04
C HIS A 353 13.64 12.61 -2.20
N PHE A 354 13.37 12.12 -3.41
CA PHE A 354 14.10 12.53 -4.62
C PHE A 354 14.00 14.04 -4.87
N LEU A 355 12.80 14.61 -4.82
CA LEU A 355 12.59 16.03 -5.02
C LEU A 355 13.22 16.87 -3.90
N ARG A 356 13.12 16.41 -2.66
CA ARG A 356 13.76 17.04 -1.49
C ARG A 356 15.29 17.01 -1.62
N HIS A 357 15.85 15.88 -2.05
CA HIS A 357 17.28 15.74 -2.30
C HIS A 357 17.75 16.73 -3.35
N ARG A 358 17.08 16.78 -4.52
CA ARG A 358 17.38 17.76 -5.57
C ARG A 358 17.30 19.20 -5.10
N GLY A 359 16.29 19.53 -4.32
CA GLY A 359 16.10 20.87 -3.76
C GLY A 359 17.20 21.27 -2.78
N GLN A 360 17.80 20.32 -2.07
CA GLN A 360 18.85 20.57 -1.09
C GLN A 360 20.26 20.52 -1.68
N THR A 361 20.53 19.59 -2.60
CA THR A 361 21.89 19.35 -3.13
C THR A 361 22.10 19.95 -4.52
N GLY A 362 21.04 20.28 -5.23
CA GLY A 362 21.10 20.79 -6.60
C GLY A 362 21.35 19.72 -7.68
N THR A 363 21.31 18.42 -7.33
CA THR A 363 21.62 17.30 -8.25
C THR A 363 20.44 16.33 -8.37
#